data_ed57902b1cf54f7947fd135b9d3c5e7d
#
_entry.id   ed57902b1cf54f7947fd135b9d3c5e7d
#
_cell.length_a   1.000
_cell.length_b   1.000
_cell.length_c   1.000
_cell.angle_alpha   90.00
_cell.angle_beta   90.00
_cell.angle_gamma   90.00
#
_symmetry.space_group_name_H-M   'P 1'
#
loop_
_entity.id
_entity.type
_entity.pdbx_description
1 polymer ?
#
loop_
_entity_poly.entity_id
_entity_poly.type
_entity_poly.pdbx_seq_one_letter_code
_entity_poly.pdbx_strand_id
1 'polypeptide(L)'
;MVFGAFTDALDDAVGRSEASGFIALVSMAVSEEIKARYLRALGTPRLDLAATVDAMIDLKRRLGGDFYVIEATPRRIVLGNRRCPFGELVKKSPSMCMVTSNVFGHMVAESQGYGRITLGDTIARGGAGCRIVIDLDPDAPDEGGQDYFGRDYFGQDAA
;
A
#
# COMPACT_ATOMS: atom_id res chain seq x y z
N MET A 1 0.70 1.63 18.42
CA MET A 1 -0.15 1.14 19.53
C MET A 1 -1.64 1.43 19.29
N VAL A 2 -2.06 2.65 19.04
CA VAL A 2 -3.49 2.99 18.84
C VAL A 2 -4.13 2.29 17.63
N PHE A 3 -3.42 2.19 16.52
CA PHE A 3 -3.93 1.56 15.29
C PHE A 3 -4.23 0.06 15.45
N GLY A 4 -3.37 -0.67 16.16
CA GLY A 4 -3.59 -2.11 16.40
C GLY A 4 -4.80 -2.38 17.28
N ALA A 5 -4.94 -1.65 18.37
CA ALA A 5 -6.09 -1.76 19.24
C ALA A 5 -7.41 -1.37 18.54
N PHE A 6 -7.36 -0.39 17.64
CA PHE A 6 -8.51 0.00 16.83
C PHE A 6 -8.90 -1.08 15.81
N THR A 7 -7.92 -1.71 15.16
CA THR A 7 -8.16 -2.79 14.19
C THR A 7 -8.72 -4.02 14.89
N ASP A 8 -8.16 -4.41 16.03
CA ASP A 8 -8.65 -5.54 16.82
C ASP A 8 -10.09 -5.26 17.33
N ALA A 9 -10.36 -4.06 17.81
CA ALA A 9 -11.71 -3.67 18.25
C ALA A 9 -12.72 -3.66 17.07
N LEU A 10 -12.30 -3.27 15.88
CA LEU A 10 -13.15 -3.36 14.68
C LEU A 10 -13.41 -4.81 14.29
N ASP A 11 -12.38 -5.66 14.23
CA ASP A 11 -12.53 -7.08 13.91
C ASP A 11 -13.49 -7.77 14.87
N ASP A 12 -13.42 -7.43 16.15
CA ASP A 12 -14.30 -7.96 17.20
C ASP A 12 -15.74 -7.41 17.10
N ALA A 13 -15.90 -6.14 16.75
CA ALA A 13 -17.20 -5.47 16.75
C ALA A 13 -18.04 -5.77 15.51
N VAL A 14 -17.42 -5.82 14.33
CA VAL A 14 -18.15 -5.92 13.05
C VAL A 14 -17.74 -7.13 12.20
N GLY A 15 -16.74 -7.89 12.62
CA GLY A 15 -16.19 -9.01 11.88
C GLY A 15 -15.18 -8.58 10.81
N ARG A 16 -14.29 -9.51 10.43
CA ARG A 16 -13.14 -9.22 9.56
C ARG A 16 -13.51 -8.68 8.18
N SER A 17 -14.62 -9.14 7.60
CA SER A 17 -15.05 -8.70 6.27
C SER A 17 -15.43 -7.23 6.26
N GLU A 18 -16.22 -6.78 7.24
CA GLU A 18 -16.63 -5.39 7.35
C GLU A 18 -15.49 -4.49 7.85
N ALA A 19 -14.65 -4.99 8.77
CA ALA A 19 -13.45 -4.30 9.21
C ALA A 19 -12.50 -3.98 8.04
N SER A 20 -12.34 -4.89 7.07
CA SER A 20 -11.57 -4.64 5.84
C SER A 20 -12.09 -3.45 5.04
N GLY A 21 -13.40 -3.28 4.95
CA GLY A 21 -14.02 -2.12 4.28
C GLY A 21 -13.69 -0.79 4.97
N PHE A 22 -13.78 -0.74 6.29
CA PHE A 22 -13.39 0.43 7.08
C PHE A 22 -11.90 0.75 6.96
N ILE A 23 -11.05 -0.28 7.02
CA ILE A 23 -9.59 -0.13 6.83
C ILE A 23 -9.30 0.44 5.44
N ALA A 24 -9.99 -0.02 4.40
CA ALA A 24 -9.82 0.49 3.04
C ALA A 24 -10.18 1.98 2.95
N LEU A 25 -11.32 2.39 3.51
CA LEU A 25 -11.75 3.79 3.51
C LEU A 25 -10.76 4.71 4.26
N VAL A 26 -10.32 4.31 5.45
CA VAL A 26 -9.34 5.08 6.22
C VAL A 26 -8.01 5.14 5.48
N SER A 27 -7.56 4.03 4.89
CA SER A 27 -6.30 3.98 4.13
C SER A 27 -6.35 4.87 2.90
N MET A 28 -7.49 4.95 2.22
CA MET A 28 -7.69 5.85 1.08
C MET A 28 -7.57 7.32 1.50
N ALA A 29 -8.25 7.73 2.56
CA ALA A 29 -8.16 9.09 3.07
C ALA A 29 -6.74 9.47 3.50
N VAL A 30 -6.05 8.55 4.17
CA VAL A 30 -4.65 8.71 4.59
C VAL A 30 -3.73 8.82 3.37
N SER A 31 -3.92 7.98 2.35
CA SER A 31 -3.08 8.00 1.14
C SER A 31 -3.24 9.30 0.36
N GLU A 32 -4.44 9.86 0.29
CA GLU A 32 -4.67 11.16 -0.36
C GLU A 32 -3.97 12.31 0.35
N GLU A 33 -4.06 12.38 1.67
CA GLU A 33 -3.36 13.41 2.45
C GLU A 33 -1.83 13.28 2.31
N ILE A 34 -1.31 12.05 2.36
CA ILE A 34 0.11 11.78 2.17
C ILE A 34 0.55 12.21 0.78
N LYS A 35 -0.15 11.78 -0.27
CA LYS A 35 0.13 12.17 -1.65
C LYS A 35 0.15 13.70 -1.81
N ALA A 36 -0.86 14.39 -1.28
CA ALA A 36 -0.93 15.84 -1.34
C ALA A 36 0.28 16.53 -0.69
N ARG A 37 0.80 15.98 0.41
CA ARG A 37 2.02 16.49 1.06
C ARG A 37 3.26 16.32 0.17
N TYR A 38 3.44 15.16 -0.45
CA TYR A 38 4.57 14.93 -1.36
C TYR A 38 4.47 15.81 -2.61
N LEU A 39 3.29 15.95 -3.21
CA LEU A 39 3.07 16.83 -4.36
C LEU A 39 3.44 18.30 -4.04
N ARG A 40 3.01 18.79 -2.87
CA ARG A 40 3.38 20.14 -2.41
C ARG A 40 4.88 20.29 -2.15
N ALA A 41 5.48 19.31 -1.50
CA ALA A 41 6.91 19.33 -1.17
C ALA A 41 7.81 19.29 -2.42
N LEU A 42 7.38 18.55 -3.46
CA LEU A 42 8.11 18.42 -4.72
C LEU A 42 7.73 19.48 -5.77
N GLY A 43 6.67 20.25 -5.53
CA GLY A 43 6.19 21.27 -6.45
C GLY A 43 5.70 20.70 -7.80
N THR A 44 5.15 19.50 -7.80
CA THR A 44 4.67 18.80 -9.01
C THR A 44 3.19 18.45 -8.89
N PRO A 45 2.43 18.47 -10.00
CA PRO A 45 1.01 18.08 -9.99
C PRO A 45 0.81 16.56 -9.96
N ARG A 46 1.84 15.78 -10.29
CA ARG A 46 1.79 14.30 -10.31
C ARG A 46 3.16 13.73 -9.94
N LEU A 47 3.15 12.62 -9.22
CA LEU A 47 4.37 11.86 -8.95
C LEU A 47 4.67 10.97 -10.16
N ASP A 48 5.90 11.00 -10.65
CA ASP A 48 6.40 9.98 -11.57
C ASP A 48 6.68 8.67 -10.83
N LEU A 49 7.13 7.65 -11.55
CA LEU A 49 7.39 6.34 -10.95
C LEU A 49 8.44 6.41 -9.84
N ALA A 50 9.55 7.10 -10.09
CA ALA A 50 10.65 7.22 -9.11
C ALA A 50 10.19 7.95 -7.86
N ALA A 51 9.51 9.09 -8.01
CA ALA A 51 8.97 9.86 -6.89
C ALA A 51 7.89 9.09 -6.11
N THR A 52 7.09 8.26 -6.79
CA THR A 52 6.09 7.39 -6.14
C THR A 52 6.78 6.34 -5.26
N VAL A 53 7.81 5.68 -5.78
CA VAL A 53 8.60 4.69 -5.02
C VAL A 53 9.27 5.35 -3.83
N ASP A 54 9.92 6.49 -4.03
CA ASP A 54 10.60 7.24 -2.97
C ASP A 54 9.62 7.68 -1.87
N ALA A 55 8.42 8.14 -2.24
CA ALA A 55 7.38 8.53 -1.30
C ALA A 55 6.89 7.32 -0.46
N MET A 56 6.69 6.16 -1.07
CA MET A 56 6.31 4.93 -0.36
C MET A 56 7.39 4.52 0.66
N ILE A 57 8.66 4.54 0.26
CA ILE A 57 9.79 4.19 1.14
C ILE A 57 9.94 5.20 2.28
N ASP A 58 9.91 6.50 1.97
CA ASP A 58 10.03 7.56 2.97
C ASP A 58 8.89 7.50 4.00
N LEU A 59 7.65 7.30 3.54
CA LEU A 59 6.50 7.11 4.42
C LEU A 59 6.74 5.99 5.43
N LYS A 60 7.16 4.82 4.94
CA LYS A 60 7.39 3.66 5.81
C LYS A 60 8.56 3.86 6.76
N ARG A 61 9.61 4.55 6.32
CA ARG A 61 10.75 4.93 7.19
C ARG A 61 10.29 5.84 8.34
N ARG A 62 9.46 6.85 8.05
CA ARG A 62 8.90 7.75 9.07
C ARG A 62 8.02 7.04 10.09
N LEU A 63 7.39 5.94 9.70
CA LEU A 63 6.60 5.09 10.57
C LEU A 63 7.43 4.02 11.32
N GLY A 64 8.75 4.01 11.14
CA GLY A 64 9.65 3.06 11.78
C GLY A 64 9.83 1.73 11.04
N GLY A 65 9.32 1.60 9.82
CA GLY A 65 9.57 0.47 8.94
C GLY A 65 10.95 0.54 8.27
N ASP A 66 11.42 -0.60 7.76
CA ASP A 66 12.67 -0.69 7.00
C ASP A 66 12.39 -1.29 5.62
N PHE A 67 11.73 -0.48 4.79
CA PHE A 67 11.40 -0.82 3.42
C PHE A 67 12.56 -0.45 2.48
N TYR A 68 12.77 -1.28 1.46
CA TYR A 68 13.79 -1.06 0.43
C TYR A 68 13.30 -1.57 -0.92
N VAL A 69 13.90 -1.03 -1.98
CA VAL A 69 13.57 -1.40 -3.36
C VAL A 69 14.38 -2.64 -3.74
N ILE A 70 13.69 -3.65 -4.27
CA ILE A 70 14.29 -4.83 -4.91
C ILE A 70 14.31 -4.63 -6.42
N GLU A 71 13.19 -4.13 -6.98
CA GLU A 71 13.01 -3.87 -8.40
C GLU A 71 12.12 -2.64 -8.58
N ALA A 72 12.43 -1.80 -9.56
CA ALA A 72 11.55 -0.72 -10.01
C ALA A 72 11.68 -0.56 -11.52
N THR A 73 10.67 -0.97 -12.25
CA THR A 73 10.54 -0.89 -13.71
C THR A 73 9.22 -0.23 -14.07
N PRO A 74 9.02 0.24 -15.31
CA PRO A 74 7.73 0.79 -15.75
C PRO A 74 6.54 -0.20 -15.66
N ARG A 75 6.81 -1.48 -15.49
CA ARG A 75 5.77 -2.53 -15.43
C ARG A 75 5.60 -3.14 -14.05
N ARG A 76 6.63 -3.03 -13.18
CA ARG A 76 6.63 -3.72 -11.89
C ARG A 76 7.53 -3.04 -10.88
N ILE A 77 7.05 -2.93 -9.65
CA ILE A 77 7.83 -2.54 -8.48
C ILE A 77 7.84 -3.74 -7.53
N VAL A 78 8.99 -4.05 -6.97
CA VAL A 78 9.12 -5.04 -5.89
C VAL A 78 9.82 -4.39 -4.72
N LEU A 79 9.16 -4.39 -3.58
CA LEU A 79 9.68 -3.87 -2.32
C LEU A 79 9.94 -5.00 -1.34
N GLY A 80 11.02 -4.88 -0.58
CA GLY A 80 11.29 -5.69 0.59
C GLY A 80 11.08 -4.88 1.86
N ASN A 81 10.87 -5.56 2.98
CA ASN A 81 10.80 -4.93 4.30
C ASN A 81 11.45 -5.82 5.35
N ARG A 82 12.40 -5.29 6.11
CA ARG A 82 13.10 -6.01 7.19
C ARG A 82 12.47 -5.77 8.55
N ARG A 83 11.73 -4.68 8.72
CA ARG A 83 11.09 -4.30 9.98
C ARG A 83 9.71 -3.69 9.75
N CYS A 84 8.69 -4.34 10.32
CA CYS A 84 7.32 -3.87 10.20
C CYS A 84 7.13 -2.58 11.03
N PRO A 85 6.52 -1.52 10.48
CA PRO A 85 6.19 -0.31 11.24
C PRO A 85 5.20 -0.56 12.37
N PHE A 86 4.44 -1.65 12.32
CA PHE A 86 3.50 -2.04 13.36
C PHE A 86 4.12 -2.94 14.45
N GLY A 87 5.40 -3.31 14.29
CA GLY A 87 6.13 -4.17 15.24
C GLY A 87 5.47 -5.53 15.42
N GLU A 88 5.49 -6.05 16.66
CA GLU A 88 4.94 -7.37 16.98
C GLU A 88 3.39 -7.45 16.89
N LEU A 89 2.70 -6.30 16.89
CA LEU A 89 1.24 -6.25 16.79
C LEU A 89 0.72 -6.85 15.50
N VAL A 90 1.49 -6.74 14.39
CA VAL A 90 1.09 -7.29 13.10
C VAL A 90 0.92 -8.82 13.12
N LYS A 91 1.63 -9.50 14.00
CA LYS A 91 1.52 -10.97 14.16
C LYS A 91 0.19 -11.38 14.82
N LYS A 92 -0.38 -10.50 15.63
CA LYS A 92 -1.68 -10.70 16.29
C LYS A 92 -2.84 -10.26 15.40
N SER A 93 -2.62 -9.25 14.56
CA SER A 93 -3.62 -8.64 13.70
C SER A 93 -3.11 -8.56 12.26
N PRO A 94 -3.13 -9.67 11.48
CA PRO A 94 -2.63 -9.71 10.09
C PRO A 94 -3.37 -8.74 9.15
N SER A 95 -4.59 -8.36 9.48
CA SER A 95 -5.37 -7.34 8.75
C SER A 95 -4.66 -5.97 8.69
N MET A 96 -3.73 -5.70 9.60
CA MET A 96 -2.88 -4.49 9.54
C MET A 96 -2.00 -4.45 8.27
N CYS A 97 -1.69 -5.59 7.66
CA CYS A 97 -1.01 -5.63 6.37
C CYS A 97 -1.85 -5.01 5.26
N MET A 98 -3.19 -5.05 5.37
CA MET A 98 -4.10 -4.43 4.42
C MET A 98 -3.99 -2.90 4.42
N VAL A 99 -3.61 -2.28 5.54
CA VAL A 99 -3.31 -0.84 5.58
C VAL A 99 -2.17 -0.51 4.62
N THR A 100 -1.10 -1.30 4.64
CA THR A 100 0.04 -1.11 3.71
C THR A 100 -0.38 -1.35 2.27
N SER A 101 -1.09 -2.44 1.99
CA SER A 101 -1.60 -2.75 0.65
C SER A 101 -2.48 -1.62 0.12
N ASN A 102 -3.46 -1.17 0.88
CA ASN A 102 -4.36 -0.10 0.47
C ASN A 102 -3.64 1.24 0.26
N VAL A 103 -2.76 1.65 1.18
CA VAL A 103 -2.01 2.91 1.03
C VAL A 103 -1.11 2.87 -0.20
N PHE A 104 -0.35 1.81 -0.40
CA PHE A 104 0.52 1.67 -1.58
C PHE A 104 -0.29 1.56 -2.87
N GLY A 105 -1.36 0.76 -2.85
CA GLY A 105 -2.24 0.60 -4.00
C GLY A 105 -2.84 1.92 -4.46
N HIS A 106 -3.38 2.72 -3.55
CA HIS A 106 -3.92 4.04 -3.88
C HIS A 106 -2.83 5.01 -4.35
N MET A 107 -1.67 5.06 -3.70
CA MET A 107 -0.56 5.93 -4.13
C MET A 107 -0.12 5.60 -5.56
N VAL A 108 0.03 4.32 -5.87
CA VAL A 108 0.45 3.85 -7.20
C VAL A 108 -0.65 4.08 -8.23
N ALA A 109 -1.89 3.70 -7.95
CA ALA A 109 -3.00 3.87 -8.89
C ALA A 109 -3.23 5.35 -9.24
N GLU A 110 -3.19 6.24 -8.26
CA GLU A 110 -3.35 7.69 -8.49
C GLU A 110 -2.16 8.32 -9.23
N SER A 111 -0.98 7.76 -9.13
CA SER A 111 0.22 8.29 -9.80
C SER A 111 0.52 7.62 -11.14
N GLN A 112 0.26 6.32 -11.28
CA GLN A 112 0.55 5.53 -12.48
C GLN A 112 -0.71 5.08 -13.25
N GLY A 113 -1.91 5.27 -12.69
CA GLY A 113 -3.20 4.89 -13.28
C GLY A 113 -3.74 3.55 -12.75
N TYR A 114 -2.87 2.60 -12.51
CA TYR A 114 -3.22 1.25 -12.03
C TYR A 114 -2.11 0.68 -11.16
N GLY A 115 -2.48 -0.20 -10.22
CA GLY A 115 -1.55 -1.03 -9.48
C GLY A 115 -2.24 -2.25 -8.88
N ARG A 116 -1.63 -3.42 -9.00
CA ARG A 116 -2.02 -4.64 -8.29
C ARG A 116 -1.00 -4.93 -7.22
N ILE A 117 -1.45 -5.01 -5.97
CA ILE A 117 -0.60 -5.28 -4.82
C ILE A 117 -0.72 -6.73 -4.41
N THR A 118 0.38 -7.48 -4.50
CA THR A 118 0.48 -8.85 -4.02
C THR A 118 1.43 -8.88 -2.82
N LEU A 119 0.92 -9.32 -1.67
CA LEU A 119 1.70 -9.55 -0.47
C LEU A 119 2.21 -11.01 -0.50
N GLY A 120 3.49 -11.20 -0.78
CA GLY A 120 4.16 -12.48 -0.71
C GLY A 120 4.42 -12.91 0.74
N ASP A 121 5.66 -13.27 1.07
CA ASP A 121 6.04 -13.49 2.46
C ASP A 121 5.84 -12.23 3.29
N THR A 122 5.35 -12.38 4.51
CA THR A 122 5.15 -11.25 5.42
C THR A 122 5.59 -11.61 6.83
N ILE A 123 6.09 -10.59 7.53
CA ILE A 123 6.42 -10.69 8.97
C ILE A 123 5.18 -11.08 9.78
N ALA A 124 4.00 -10.63 9.38
CA ALA A 124 2.73 -10.99 10.00
C ALA A 124 2.45 -12.50 9.98
N ARG A 125 2.92 -13.20 8.95
CA ARG A 125 2.77 -14.65 8.79
C ARG A 125 3.99 -15.43 9.26
N GLY A 126 4.90 -14.78 10.00
CA GLY A 126 6.10 -15.40 10.54
C GLY A 126 7.32 -15.39 9.61
N GLY A 127 7.26 -14.69 8.48
CA GLY A 127 8.40 -14.48 7.60
C GLY A 127 9.50 -13.63 8.25
N ALA A 128 10.74 -13.81 7.80
CA ALA A 128 11.88 -12.99 8.23
C ALA A 128 11.80 -11.54 7.73
N GLY A 129 10.98 -11.29 6.71
CA GLY A 129 10.72 -10.00 6.11
C GLY A 129 9.42 -10.01 5.33
N CYS A 130 9.12 -8.90 4.68
CA CYS A 130 7.99 -8.83 3.74
C CYS A 130 8.52 -8.70 2.31
N ARG A 131 7.78 -9.28 1.36
CA ARG A 131 7.92 -9.05 -0.06
C ARG A 131 6.61 -8.55 -0.62
N ILE A 132 6.64 -7.35 -1.18
CA ILE A 132 5.48 -6.69 -1.79
C ILE A 132 5.75 -6.55 -3.27
N VAL A 133 4.89 -7.14 -4.08
CA VAL A 133 4.91 -7.01 -5.53
C VAL A 133 3.81 -6.06 -5.95
N ILE A 134 4.15 -5.10 -6.79
CA ILE A 134 3.24 -4.10 -7.35
C ILE A 134 3.33 -4.20 -8.86
N ASP A 135 2.35 -4.82 -9.48
CA ASP A 135 2.24 -4.85 -10.94
C ASP A 135 1.54 -3.59 -11.43
N LEU A 136 2.15 -2.91 -12.40
CA LEU A 136 1.65 -1.67 -13.02
C LEU A 136 0.93 -1.95 -14.34
N ASP A 137 0.94 -3.20 -14.77
CA ASP A 137 0.31 -3.69 -15.98
C ASP A 137 -0.93 -4.51 -15.60
N PRO A 138 -2.15 -4.07 -15.97
CA PRO A 138 -3.38 -4.81 -15.65
C PRO A 138 -3.45 -6.19 -16.32
N ASP A 139 -2.71 -6.40 -17.40
CA ASP A 139 -2.61 -7.67 -18.13
C ASP A 139 -1.57 -8.63 -17.53
N ALA A 140 -0.84 -8.20 -16.49
CA ALA A 140 0.08 -9.09 -15.79
C ALA A 140 -0.67 -10.30 -15.17
N PRO A 141 -0.03 -11.49 -15.11
CA PRO A 141 -0.63 -12.66 -14.49
C PRO A 141 -1.15 -12.36 -13.08
N ASP A 142 -2.39 -12.80 -12.80
CA ASP A 142 -2.98 -12.63 -11.47
C ASP A 142 -2.44 -13.70 -10.52
N GLU A 143 -1.62 -13.27 -9.57
CA GLU A 143 -1.07 -14.11 -8.51
C GLU A 143 -1.83 -13.94 -7.18
N GLY A 144 -3.09 -13.48 -7.24
CA GLY A 144 -3.95 -13.29 -6.05
C GLY A 144 -3.75 -11.94 -5.37
N GLY A 145 -3.39 -10.91 -6.11
CA GLY A 145 -3.24 -9.55 -5.64
C GLY A 145 -4.57 -8.78 -5.51
N GLN A 146 -4.48 -7.59 -4.93
CA GLN A 146 -5.58 -6.62 -4.85
C GLN A 146 -5.37 -5.54 -5.91
N ASP A 147 -6.37 -5.34 -6.77
CA ASP A 147 -6.36 -4.31 -7.80
C ASP A 147 -6.76 -2.94 -7.23
N TYR A 148 -6.08 -1.90 -7.72
CA TYR A 148 -6.35 -0.50 -7.43
C TYR A 148 -6.35 0.29 -8.74
N PHE A 149 -7.36 1.14 -8.91
CA PHE A 149 -7.55 1.94 -10.12
C PHE A 149 -7.50 3.42 -9.76
N GLY A 150 -6.73 4.19 -10.54
CA GLY A 150 -6.73 5.65 -10.43
C GLY A 150 -8.08 6.24 -10.86
N ARG A 151 -8.41 7.43 -10.37
CA ARG A 151 -9.69 8.10 -10.69
C ARG A 151 -9.91 8.26 -12.19
N ASP A 152 -8.84 8.48 -12.94
CA ASP A 152 -8.91 8.73 -14.39
C ASP A 152 -8.74 7.46 -15.23
N TYR A 153 -8.60 6.28 -14.58
CA TYR A 153 -8.33 5.03 -15.28
C TYR A 153 -9.43 4.68 -16.29
N PHE A 154 -10.70 4.74 -15.87
CA PHE A 154 -11.84 4.44 -16.72
C PHE A 154 -12.25 5.58 -17.66
N GLY A 155 -11.67 6.77 -17.54
CA GLY A 155 -11.91 7.90 -18.42
C GLY A 155 -11.02 7.92 -19.67
N GLN A 156 -9.99 7.08 -19.72
CA GLN A 156 -9.06 7.02 -20.85
C GLN A 156 -9.60 6.21 -22.04
N ASP A 157 -10.58 5.32 -21.81
CA ASP A 157 -11.21 4.50 -22.85
C ASP A 157 -12.42 5.21 -23.52
N ALA A 158 -12.77 6.43 -23.11
CA ALA A 158 -13.92 7.18 -23.60
C ALA A 158 -13.59 8.29 -24.61
N ALA A 159 -12.34 8.27 -25.15
CA ALA A 159 -11.90 9.26 -26.15
C ALA A 159 -11.66 8.66 -27.53
#